data_6474658e13533f55f594383fcfdaa547
#
_entry.id   6474658e13533f55f594383fcfdaa547
#
_cell.length_a   1.000
_cell.length_b   1.000
_cell.length_c   1.000
_cell.angle_alpha   90.00
_cell.angle_beta   90.00
_cell.angle_gamma   90.00
#
_symmetry.space_group_name_H-M   'P 1'
#
loop_
_entity.id
_entity.type
_entity.pdbx_description
1 polymer ?
#
loop_
_entity_poly.entity_id
_entity_poly.type
_entity_poly.pdbx_seq_one_letter_code
_entity_poly.pdbx_strand_id
1 'polypeptide(L)'
;ARMPQQFYQVYESQIKDAENINLAILKLVIVALVIIAIVAAVVYMQEAIRKIPIQYSQARAGRRMLGARSTFLPLRVNSAGVIPVIFAVAFLQLPRTIAIFAPNNEKLQRIVSYFDFSHWIGLTLYVVLIIAFCYFYVMVQVNPEKMADNLRKQGSFVPGVRPGKKTEQYITGILYRLTFVGSIFLAAVSVLPTIFTNLAKLPASVHIGGTSLIIVVS
;
A
#
# COMPACT_ATOMS: atom_id res chain seq x y z
N ALA A 1 -6.97 13.87 -12.55
CA ALA A 1 -6.89 15.31 -12.88
C ALA A 1 -7.92 16.20 -12.14
N ARG A 2 -8.47 15.76 -11.01
CA ARG A 2 -9.42 16.55 -10.21
C ARG A 2 -8.80 17.26 -8.99
N MET A 3 -7.50 17.11 -8.78
CA MET A 3 -6.77 17.73 -7.66
C MET A 3 -6.92 19.26 -7.58
N PRO A 4 -6.74 20.04 -8.67
CA PRO A 4 -6.85 21.50 -8.59
C PRO A 4 -8.27 21.97 -8.22
N GLN A 5 -9.30 21.25 -8.70
CA GLN A 5 -10.70 21.58 -8.40
C GLN A 5 -11.07 21.28 -6.94
N GLN A 6 -10.49 20.23 -6.35
CA GLN A 6 -10.69 19.91 -4.93
C GLN A 6 -10.04 20.96 -4.03
N PHE A 7 -8.84 21.45 -4.38
CA PHE A 7 -8.22 22.56 -3.67
C PHE A 7 -9.04 23.85 -3.77
N TYR A 8 -9.58 24.14 -4.95
CA TYR A 8 -10.43 25.31 -5.15
C TYR A 8 -11.73 25.23 -4.34
N GLN A 9 -12.35 24.06 -4.26
CA GLN A 9 -13.56 23.83 -3.45
C GLN A 9 -13.26 23.93 -1.95
N VAL A 10 -12.11 23.46 -1.47
CA VAL A 10 -11.66 23.66 -0.08
C VAL A 10 -11.47 25.13 0.21
N TYR A 11 -10.82 25.84 -0.71
CA TYR A 11 -10.62 27.28 -0.61
C TYR A 11 -11.96 28.01 -0.51
N GLU A 12 -12.90 27.71 -1.40
CA GLU A 12 -14.20 28.40 -1.45
C GLU A 12 -15.10 28.09 -0.24
N SER A 13 -15.15 26.83 0.21
CA SER A 13 -15.97 26.41 1.36
C SER A 13 -15.41 26.84 2.71
N GLN A 14 -14.10 27.01 2.83
CA GLN A 14 -13.47 27.35 4.12
C GLN A 14 -13.20 28.84 4.29
N ILE A 15 -13.03 29.61 3.22
CA ILE A 15 -12.68 31.03 3.30
C ILE A 15 -13.92 31.92 3.17
N LYS A 16 -14.94 31.54 2.37
CA LYS A 16 -16.16 32.34 2.24
C LYS A 16 -17.06 32.34 3.47
N ASP A 17 -17.03 31.25 4.26
CA ASP A 17 -17.88 31.08 5.45
C ASP A 17 -17.10 31.27 6.77
N ALA A 18 -15.82 31.66 6.75
CA ALA A 18 -15.01 31.77 7.95
C ALA A 18 -15.07 33.16 8.55
N GLU A 19 -15.67 33.27 9.73
CA GLU A 19 -15.59 34.43 10.63
C GLU A 19 -14.13 34.85 10.98
N ASN A 20 -13.17 33.93 10.78
CA ASN A 20 -11.71 34.13 11.02
C ASN A 20 -10.88 33.60 9.88
N ILE A 21 -10.44 34.46 8.97
CA ILE A 21 -9.57 34.18 7.83
C ILE A 21 -8.27 33.44 8.26
N ASN A 22 -7.69 33.81 9.41
CA ASN A 22 -6.48 33.19 9.94
C ASN A 22 -6.67 31.68 10.28
N LEU A 23 -7.82 31.31 10.80
CA LEU A 23 -8.16 29.91 11.12
C LEU A 23 -8.37 29.08 9.84
N ALA A 24 -8.94 29.68 8.80
CA ALA A 24 -9.13 29.02 7.51
C ALA A 24 -7.78 28.75 6.81
N ILE A 25 -6.88 29.73 6.80
CA ILE A 25 -5.53 29.59 6.27
C ILE A 25 -4.76 28.51 7.04
N LEU A 26 -4.84 28.51 8.37
CA LEU A 26 -4.17 27.50 9.20
C LEU A 26 -4.65 26.08 8.86
N LYS A 27 -5.96 25.85 8.71
CA LYS A 27 -6.54 24.56 8.31
C LYS A 27 -6.04 24.13 6.94
N LEU A 28 -5.97 25.05 5.98
CA LEU A 28 -5.50 24.76 4.62
C LEU A 28 -4.03 24.36 4.60
N VAL A 29 -3.19 25.04 5.38
CA VAL A 29 -1.77 24.71 5.55
C VAL A 29 -1.61 23.33 6.19
N ILE A 30 -2.39 23.00 7.22
CA ILE A 30 -2.36 21.68 7.87
C ILE A 30 -2.74 20.59 6.87
N VAL A 31 -3.80 20.78 6.08
CA VAL A 31 -4.20 19.81 5.04
C VAL A 31 -3.10 19.59 4.02
N ALA A 32 -2.48 20.67 3.52
CA ALA A 32 -1.37 20.56 2.57
C ALA A 32 -0.18 19.81 3.17
N LEU A 33 0.16 20.09 4.42
CA LEU A 33 1.26 19.41 5.12
C LEU A 33 0.99 17.93 5.32
N VAL A 34 -0.25 17.56 5.67
CA VAL A 34 -0.67 16.14 5.80
C VAL A 34 -0.57 15.42 4.45
N ILE A 35 -0.99 16.05 3.35
CA ILE A 35 -0.86 15.46 2.01
C ILE A 35 0.61 15.20 1.67
N ILE A 36 1.48 16.19 1.89
CA ILE A 36 2.93 16.06 1.64
C ILE A 36 3.52 14.95 2.50
N ALA A 37 3.14 14.86 3.77
CA ALA A 37 3.61 13.81 4.67
C ALA A 37 3.17 12.41 4.21
N ILE A 38 1.93 12.26 3.74
CA ILE A 38 1.42 11.00 3.17
C ILE A 38 2.22 10.60 1.93
N VAL A 39 2.42 11.54 1.00
CA VAL A 39 3.20 11.30 -0.22
C VAL A 39 4.62 10.87 0.12
N ALA A 40 5.30 11.59 1.01
CA ALA A 40 6.65 11.26 1.44
C ALA A 40 6.73 9.87 2.10
N ALA A 41 5.75 9.52 2.94
CA ALA A 41 5.68 8.22 3.58
C ALA A 41 5.49 7.08 2.55
N VAL A 42 4.63 7.27 1.55
CA VAL A 42 4.40 6.29 0.47
C VAL A 42 5.67 6.07 -0.34
N VAL A 43 6.33 7.15 -0.79
CA VAL A 43 7.59 7.06 -1.54
C VAL A 43 8.67 6.35 -0.73
N TYR A 44 8.84 6.72 0.53
CA TYR A 44 9.82 6.09 1.41
C TYR A 44 9.61 4.58 1.55
N MET A 45 8.36 4.15 1.68
CA MET A 45 8.03 2.73 1.82
C MET A 45 8.17 1.95 0.50
N GLN A 46 7.91 2.59 -0.65
CA GLN A 46 8.08 1.95 -1.95
C GLN A 46 9.55 1.75 -2.31
N GLU A 47 10.42 2.67 -1.91
CA GLU A 47 11.86 2.56 -2.11
C GLU A 47 12.54 1.63 -1.09
N ALA A 48 11.83 1.26 -0.01
CA ALA A 48 12.38 0.38 1.02
C ALA A 48 12.69 -1.01 0.46
N ILE A 49 13.98 -1.36 0.43
CA ILE A 49 14.50 -2.62 -0.10
C ILE A 49 15.24 -3.37 1.01
N ARG A 50 14.86 -4.62 1.24
CA ARG A 50 15.64 -5.52 2.08
C ARG A 50 16.68 -6.25 1.25
N LYS A 51 17.95 -6.06 1.55
CA LYS A 51 19.08 -6.72 0.90
C LYS A 51 19.39 -8.03 1.61
N ILE A 52 19.26 -9.16 0.88
CA ILE A 52 19.66 -10.48 1.39
C ILE A 52 21.04 -10.77 0.83
N PRO A 53 22.05 -11.07 1.67
CA PRO A 53 23.38 -11.41 1.20
C PRO A 53 23.36 -12.74 0.45
N ILE A 54 23.96 -12.77 -0.73
CA ILE A 54 24.14 -13.97 -1.56
C ILE A 54 25.62 -14.12 -1.85
N GLN A 55 26.11 -15.35 -1.81
CA GLN A 55 27.46 -15.71 -2.19
C GLN A 55 27.43 -16.55 -3.46
N TYR A 56 28.31 -16.24 -4.38
CA TYR A 56 28.53 -17.08 -5.55
C TYR A 56 29.52 -18.17 -5.21
N SER A 57 29.26 -19.39 -5.65
CA SER A 57 30.26 -20.46 -5.61
C SER A 57 31.45 -20.02 -6.45
N GLN A 58 32.68 -20.14 -5.89
CA GLN A 58 33.90 -19.77 -6.59
C GLN A 58 34.06 -20.61 -7.85
N ALA A 59 33.93 -19.99 -9.00
CA ALA A 59 34.40 -20.59 -10.23
C ALA A 59 35.94 -20.54 -10.22
N ARG A 60 36.58 -21.67 -10.12
CA ARG A 60 38.04 -21.81 -10.37
C ARG A 60 38.28 -21.57 -11.86
N ALA A 61 38.51 -20.35 -12.24
CA ALA A 61 39.02 -19.99 -13.56
C ALA A 61 40.52 -19.72 -13.44
N GLY A 62 41.32 -20.79 -13.58
CA GLY A 62 42.76 -20.67 -13.62
C GLY A 62 43.45 -20.31 -12.29
N ARG A 63 44.74 -19.94 -12.36
CA ARG A 63 45.62 -19.64 -11.22
C ARG A 63 45.30 -18.35 -10.43
N ARG A 64 44.28 -17.59 -10.82
CA ARG A 64 43.83 -16.37 -10.09
C ARG A 64 42.55 -16.68 -9.33
N MET A 65 42.63 -16.65 -8.00
CA MET A 65 41.47 -16.59 -7.12
C MET A 65 40.74 -15.23 -7.36
N LEU A 66 39.71 -15.23 -8.17
CA LEU A 66 38.77 -14.13 -8.17
C LEU A 66 37.95 -14.26 -6.88
N GLY A 67 38.17 -13.33 -5.93
CA GLY A 67 37.53 -13.32 -4.62
C GLY A 67 36.03 -13.49 -4.71
N ALA A 68 35.46 -14.20 -3.76
CA ALA A 68 34.02 -14.38 -3.64
C ALA A 68 33.32 -13.03 -3.73
N ARG A 69 32.64 -12.75 -4.84
CA ARG A 69 31.79 -11.55 -4.96
C ARG A 69 30.53 -11.79 -4.13
N SER A 70 30.45 -11.11 -3.02
CA SER A 70 29.20 -11.00 -2.26
C SER A 70 28.27 -10.05 -3.01
N THR A 71 27.13 -10.55 -3.40
CA THR A 71 26.05 -9.77 -4.03
C THR A 71 24.83 -9.82 -3.13
N PHE A 72 23.93 -8.87 -3.27
CA PHE A 72 22.70 -8.82 -2.50
C PHE A 72 21.49 -9.07 -3.40
N LEU A 73 20.56 -9.90 -2.94
CA LEU A 73 19.24 -10.04 -3.54
C LEU A 73 18.34 -8.93 -2.97
N PRO A 74 17.92 -7.94 -3.79
CA PRO A 74 17.02 -6.90 -3.32
C PRO A 74 15.59 -7.42 -3.28
N LEU A 75 14.96 -7.47 -2.11
CA LEU A 75 13.53 -7.71 -1.95
C LEU A 75 12.86 -6.40 -1.54
N ARG A 76 11.89 -5.96 -2.31
CA ARG A 76 11.10 -4.78 -1.96
C ARG A 76 10.18 -5.09 -0.78
N VAL A 77 10.08 -4.16 0.18
CA VAL A 77 9.19 -4.31 1.34
C VAL A 77 7.73 -4.29 0.87
N ASN A 78 7.42 -3.39 -0.05
CA ASN A 78 6.12 -3.34 -0.70
C ASN A 78 6.20 -3.92 -2.11
N SER A 79 6.30 -5.25 -2.22
CA SER A 79 6.29 -5.93 -3.52
C SER A 79 4.92 -5.89 -4.20
N ALA A 80 3.85 -5.69 -3.44
CA ALA A 80 2.48 -5.63 -3.96
C ALA A 80 2.14 -4.27 -4.62
N GLY A 81 2.88 -3.21 -4.31
CA GLY A 81 2.57 -1.87 -4.78
C GLY A 81 1.25 -1.36 -4.22
N VAL A 82 0.50 -0.59 -5.02
CA VAL A 82 -0.82 -0.04 -4.66
C VAL A 82 -1.99 -0.87 -5.16
N ILE A 83 -1.73 -1.89 -5.96
CA ILE A 83 -2.78 -2.71 -6.59
C ILE A 83 -3.75 -3.32 -5.55
N PRO A 84 -3.29 -3.86 -4.39
CA PRO A 84 -4.18 -4.38 -3.36
C PRO A 84 -5.19 -3.34 -2.84
N VAL A 85 -4.77 -2.08 -2.73
CA VAL A 85 -5.65 -0.99 -2.27
C VAL A 85 -6.76 -0.72 -3.28
N ILE A 86 -6.44 -0.75 -4.58
CA ILE A 86 -7.42 -0.57 -5.66
C ILE A 86 -8.47 -1.69 -5.63
N PHE A 87 -8.02 -2.94 -5.47
CA PHE A 87 -8.92 -4.09 -5.37
C PHE A 87 -9.80 -4.03 -4.11
N ALA A 88 -9.24 -3.63 -2.97
CA ALA A 88 -10.00 -3.48 -1.73
C ALA A 88 -11.12 -2.44 -1.87
N VAL A 89 -10.83 -1.28 -2.48
CA VAL A 89 -11.84 -0.24 -2.76
C VAL A 89 -12.88 -0.74 -3.74
N ALA A 90 -12.46 -1.36 -4.84
CA ALA A 90 -13.39 -1.91 -5.83
C ALA A 90 -14.34 -2.93 -5.20
N PHE A 91 -13.82 -3.81 -4.35
CA PHE A 91 -14.61 -4.82 -3.64
C PHE A 91 -15.62 -4.21 -2.68
N LEU A 92 -15.22 -3.17 -1.93
CA LEU A 92 -16.13 -2.43 -1.05
C LEU A 92 -17.23 -1.66 -1.79
N GLN A 93 -16.97 -1.25 -3.03
CA GLN A 93 -17.96 -0.55 -3.84
C GLN A 93 -18.98 -1.49 -4.51
N LEU A 94 -18.70 -2.80 -4.60
CA LEU A 94 -19.63 -3.77 -5.23
C LEU A 94 -21.03 -3.76 -4.61
N PRO A 95 -21.20 -3.83 -3.26
CA PRO A 95 -22.54 -3.80 -2.66
C PRO A 95 -23.29 -2.51 -2.99
N ARG A 96 -22.60 -1.37 -3.03
CA ARG A 96 -23.17 -0.06 -3.38
C ARG A 96 -23.65 -0.03 -4.84
N THR A 97 -22.86 -0.61 -5.74
CA THR A 97 -23.22 -0.71 -7.16
C THR A 97 -24.45 -1.61 -7.35
N ILE A 98 -24.54 -2.73 -6.62
CA ILE A 98 -25.70 -3.62 -6.66
C ILE A 98 -26.95 -2.92 -6.13
N ALA A 99 -26.84 -2.11 -5.08
CA ALA A 99 -27.96 -1.37 -4.50
C ALA A 99 -28.59 -0.34 -5.45
N ILE A 100 -27.83 0.17 -6.43
CA ILE A 100 -28.37 1.08 -7.46
C ILE A 100 -29.46 0.40 -8.31
N PHE A 101 -29.36 -0.91 -8.51
CA PHE A 101 -30.35 -1.68 -9.29
C PHE A 101 -31.62 -2.02 -8.49
N ALA A 102 -31.60 -1.84 -7.16
CA ALA A 102 -32.76 -2.10 -6.28
C ALA A 102 -32.99 -0.95 -5.28
N PRO A 103 -33.32 0.24 -5.73
CA PRO A 103 -33.40 1.45 -4.89
C PRO A 103 -34.48 1.38 -3.80
N ASN A 104 -35.54 0.59 -4.01
CA ASN A 104 -36.68 0.49 -3.11
C ASN A 104 -36.53 -0.57 -2.00
N ASN A 105 -35.38 -1.27 -1.93
CA ASN A 105 -35.18 -2.30 -0.95
C ASN A 105 -34.43 -1.75 0.29
N GLU A 106 -35.19 -1.39 1.32
CA GLU A 106 -34.65 -0.82 2.57
C GLU A 106 -33.61 -1.74 3.24
N LYS A 107 -33.78 -3.06 3.14
CA LYS A 107 -32.81 -4.01 3.72
C LYS A 107 -31.45 -3.95 3.03
N LEU A 108 -31.44 -3.83 1.70
CA LEU A 108 -30.23 -3.65 0.92
C LEU A 108 -29.56 -2.32 1.22
N GLN A 109 -30.30 -1.25 1.30
CA GLN A 109 -29.80 0.09 1.66
C GLN A 109 -29.12 0.08 3.04
N ARG A 110 -29.72 -0.59 4.01
CA ARG A 110 -29.19 -0.74 5.35
C ARG A 110 -27.91 -1.58 5.38
N ILE A 111 -27.86 -2.66 4.61
CA ILE A 111 -26.63 -3.48 4.48
C ILE A 111 -25.51 -2.65 3.86
N VAL A 112 -25.78 -1.92 2.78
CA VAL A 112 -24.80 -1.09 2.06
C VAL A 112 -24.23 0.01 2.94
N SER A 113 -25.05 0.58 3.83
CA SER A 113 -24.57 1.62 4.76
C SER A 113 -23.48 1.11 5.72
N TYR A 114 -23.46 -0.18 6.06
CA TYR A 114 -22.38 -0.77 6.86
C TYR A 114 -21.04 -0.92 6.11
N PHE A 115 -21.09 -0.95 4.78
CA PHE A 115 -19.89 -1.00 3.92
C PHE A 115 -19.33 0.39 3.62
N ASP A 116 -19.98 1.47 4.10
CA ASP A 116 -19.49 2.82 3.88
C ASP A 116 -18.28 3.13 4.79
N PHE A 117 -17.35 3.92 4.27
CA PHE A 117 -16.15 4.37 4.99
C PHE A 117 -16.48 5.24 6.23
N SER A 118 -17.72 5.70 6.35
CA SER A 118 -18.21 6.44 7.51
C SER A 118 -18.44 5.56 8.75
N HIS A 119 -18.60 4.24 8.56
CA HIS A 119 -18.82 3.29 9.62
C HIS A 119 -17.53 2.51 9.98
N TRP A 120 -17.32 2.27 11.27
CA TRP A 120 -16.18 1.48 11.76
C TRP A 120 -16.09 0.09 11.11
N ILE A 121 -17.25 -0.53 10.83
CA ILE A 121 -17.32 -1.84 10.18
C ILE A 121 -16.73 -1.75 8.76
N GLY A 122 -17.10 -0.75 8.00
CA GLY A 122 -16.57 -0.52 6.65
C GLY A 122 -15.06 -0.25 6.67
N LEU A 123 -14.56 0.58 7.60
CA LEU A 123 -13.13 0.82 7.75
C LEU A 123 -12.35 -0.44 8.15
N THR A 124 -12.88 -1.22 9.10
CA THR A 124 -12.22 -2.47 9.51
C THR A 124 -12.18 -3.47 8.36
N LEU A 125 -13.29 -3.62 7.63
CA LEU A 125 -13.36 -4.50 6.47
C LEU A 125 -12.38 -4.05 5.38
N TYR A 126 -12.25 -2.74 5.16
CA TYR A 126 -11.29 -2.17 4.23
C TYR A 126 -9.85 -2.54 4.57
N VAL A 127 -9.45 -2.38 5.84
CA VAL A 127 -8.12 -2.77 6.32
C VAL A 127 -7.87 -4.27 6.14
N VAL A 128 -8.83 -5.11 6.50
CA VAL A 128 -8.73 -6.58 6.33
C VAL A 128 -8.59 -6.95 4.86
N LEU A 129 -9.35 -6.32 3.97
CA LEU A 129 -9.27 -6.56 2.54
C LEU A 129 -7.91 -6.13 1.97
N ILE A 130 -7.37 -4.97 2.37
CA ILE A 130 -6.03 -4.55 1.93
C ILE A 130 -5.01 -5.61 2.32
N ILE A 131 -5.02 -6.07 3.58
CA ILE A 131 -4.08 -7.08 4.06
C ILE A 131 -4.25 -8.39 3.26
N ALA A 132 -5.47 -8.86 3.08
CA ALA A 132 -5.76 -10.08 2.33
C ALA A 132 -5.28 -9.99 0.88
N PHE A 133 -5.59 -8.89 0.19
CA PHE A 133 -5.15 -8.67 -1.18
C PHE A 133 -3.63 -8.48 -1.30
N CYS A 134 -2.95 -7.87 -0.31
CA CYS A 134 -1.49 -7.79 -0.28
C CYS A 134 -0.87 -9.19 -0.27
N TYR A 135 -1.33 -10.08 0.61
CA TYR A 135 -0.85 -11.46 0.65
C TYR A 135 -1.14 -12.21 -0.64
N PHE A 136 -2.37 -12.12 -1.13
CA PHE A 136 -2.76 -12.76 -2.38
C PHE A 136 -1.88 -12.30 -3.55
N TYR A 137 -1.69 -10.99 -3.70
CA TYR A 137 -0.94 -10.42 -4.80
C TYR A 137 0.55 -10.77 -4.75
N VAL A 138 1.17 -10.73 -3.56
CA VAL A 138 2.57 -11.13 -3.39
C VAL A 138 2.79 -12.59 -3.72
N MET A 139 1.85 -13.49 -3.34
CA MET A 139 1.95 -14.91 -3.71
C MET A 139 1.87 -15.15 -5.22
N VAL A 140 1.06 -14.37 -5.92
CA VAL A 140 0.91 -14.49 -7.38
C VAL A 140 2.10 -13.89 -8.12
N GLN A 141 2.59 -12.73 -7.67
CA GLN A 141 3.63 -11.97 -8.38
C GLN A 141 5.04 -12.49 -8.10
N VAL A 142 5.32 -12.85 -6.85
CA VAL A 142 6.64 -13.31 -6.42
C VAL A 142 6.60 -14.82 -6.28
N ASN A 143 7.31 -15.52 -7.15
CA ASN A 143 7.42 -16.97 -7.09
C ASN A 143 8.75 -17.37 -6.40
N PRO A 144 8.74 -17.73 -5.10
CA PRO A 144 9.94 -18.05 -4.34
C PRO A 144 10.67 -19.28 -4.88
N GLU A 145 9.92 -20.24 -5.45
CA GLU A 145 10.48 -21.44 -6.07
C GLU A 145 11.37 -21.09 -7.25
N LYS A 146 10.85 -20.27 -8.19
CA LYS A 146 11.64 -19.79 -9.34
C LYS A 146 12.85 -18.97 -8.90
N MET A 147 12.70 -18.18 -7.83
CA MET A 147 13.83 -17.42 -7.28
C MET A 147 14.92 -18.34 -6.72
N ALA A 148 14.56 -19.36 -5.95
CA ALA A 148 15.47 -20.33 -5.40
C ALA A 148 16.17 -21.16 -6.50
N ASP A 149 15.42 -21.56 -7.53
CA ASP A 149 15.97 -22.27 -8.69
C ASP A 149 16.94 -21.41 -9.51
N ASN A 150 16.62 -20.15 -9.73
CA ASN A 150 17.50 -19.22 -10.42
C ASN A 150 18.82 -19.01 -9.65
N LEU A 151 18.74 -18.85 -8.33
CA LEU A 151 19.95 -18.80 -7.49
C LEU A 151 20.78 -20.06 -7.62
N ARG A 152 20.16 -21.23 -7.58
CA ARG A 152 20.83 -22.52 -7.75
C ARG A 152 21.50 -22.64 -9.12
N LYS A 153 20.80 -22.29 -10.21
CA LYS A 153 21.32 -22.33 -11.58
C LYS A 153 22.50 -21.38 -11.77
N GLN A 154 22.53 -20.26 -11.09
CA GLN A 154 23.61 -19.29 -11.09
C GLN A 154 24.78 -19.68 -10.17
N GLY A 155 24.73 -20.84 -9.51
CA GLY A 155 25.74 -21.25 -8.54
C GLY A 155 25.78 -20.36 -7.30
N SER A 156 24.70 -19.65 -7.02
CA SER A 156 24.59 -18.72 -5.89
C SER A 156 23.85 -19.39 -4.73
N PHE A 157 24.24 -19.07 -3.52
CA PHE A 157 23.58 -19.58 -2.31
C PHE A 157 23.49 -18.51 -1.23
N VAL A 158 22.50 -18.66 -0.37
CA VAL A 158 22.35 -17.81 0.83
C VAL A 158 23.24 -18.40 1.93
N PRO A 159 24.14 -17.61 2.55
CA PRO A 159 25.00 -18.11 3.62
C PRO A 159 24.17 -18.72 4.76
N GLY A 160 24.54 -19.92 5.19
CA GLY A 160 23.83 -20.64 6.26
C GLY A 160 22.57 -21.40 5.84
N VAL A 161 22.13 -21.33 4.56
CA VAL A 161 20.94 -22.04 4.07
C VAL A 161 21.35 -23.01 2.95
N ARG A 162 20.90 -24.27 3.04
CA ARG A 162 21.18 -25.26 1.99
C ARG A 162 20.43 -24.89 0.69
N PRO A 163 21.11 -24.93 -0.48
CA PRO A 163 20.48 -24.67 -1.77
C PRO A 163 19.29 -25.62 -2.04
N GLY A 164 18.23 -25.09 -2.67
CA GLY A 164 17.03 -25.84 -3.00
C GLY A 164 15.84 -25.49 -2.11
N LYS A 165 15.03 -26.48 -1.70
CA LYS A 165 13.78 -26.26 -0.92
C LYS A 165 13.97 -25.45 0.37
N LYS A 166 15.11 -25.54 1.05
CA LYS A 166 15.36 -24.73 2.26
C LYS A 166 15.56 -23.26 1.92
N THR A 167 16.18 -22.95 0.79
CA THR A 167 16.31 -21.56 0.31
C THR A 167 14.97 -20.99 -0.07
N GLU A 168 14.11 -21.75 -0.73
CA GLU A 168 12.73 -21.39 -1.04
C GLU A 168 11.94 -21.04 0.25
N GLN A 169 11.94 -21.95 1.23
CA GLN A 169 11.27 -21.73 2.51
C GLN A 169 11.79 -20.48 3.25
N TYR A 170 13.09 -20.25 3.20
CA TYR A 170 13.72 -19.07 3.80
C TYR A 170 13.25 -17.77 3.12
N ILE A 171 13.26 -17.74 1.77
CA ILE A 171 12.79 -16.59 0.99
C ILE A 171 11.29 -16.35 1.24
N THR A 172 10.49 -17.42 1.23
CA THR A 172 9.05 -17.35 1.53
C THR A 172 8.80 -16.76 2.90
N GLY A 173 9.51 -17.22 3.92
CA GLY A 173 9.36 -16.69 5.28
C GLY A 173 9.72 -15.20 5.40
N ILE A 174 10.73 -14.74 4.65
CA ILE A 174 11.06 -13.31 4.59
C ILE A 174 9.97 -12.52 3.86
N LEU A 175 9.50 -13.02 2.72
CA LEU A 175 8.42 -12.38 1.96
C LEU A 175 7.16 -12.19 2.80
N TYR A 176 6.73 -13.22 3.54
CA TYR A 176 5.57 -13.10 4.43
C TYR A 176 5.73 -12.00 5.48
N ARG A 177 6.90 -11.93 6.11
CA ARG A 177 7.17 -10.89 7.11
C ARG A 177 7.22 -9.49 6.50
N LEU A 178 7.83 -9.34 5.33
CA LEU A 178 7.87 -8.08 4.61
C LEU A 178 6.47 -7.65 4.16
N THR A 179 5.68 -8.58 3.63
CA THR A 179 4.29 -8.32 3.22
C THR A 179 3.44 -7.90 4.40
N PHE A 180 3.61 -8.49 5.58
CA PHE A 180 2.89 -8.10 6.78
C PHE A 180 3.15 -6.62 7.14
N VAL A 181 4.42 -6.24 7.22
CA VAL A 181 4.80 -4.85 7.51
C VAL A 181 4.30 -3.90 6.41
N GLY A 182 4.48 -4.27 5.14
CA GLY A 182 4.02 -3.49 4.00
C GLY A 182 2.49 -3.31 3.97
N SER A 183 1.73 -4.37 4.28
CA SER A 183 0.27 -4.33 4.28
C SER A 183 -0.31 -3.47 5.39
N ILE A 184 0.26 -3.52 6.60
CA ILE A 184 -0.13 -2.65 7.71
C ILE A 184 0.14 -1.19 7.36
N PHE A 185 1.31 -0.91 6.78
CA PHE A 185 1.65 0.44 6.35
C PHE A 185 0.70 0.96 5.27
N LEU A 186 0.41 0.17 4.24
CA LEU A 186 -0.55 0.53 3.19
C LEU A 186 -1.95 0.78 3.75
N ALA A 187 -2.41 -0.08 4.67
CA ALA A 187 -3.69 0.09 5.34
C ALA A 187 -3.72 1.41 6.14
N ALA A 188 -2.67 1.68 6.93
CA ALA A 188 -2.57 2.91 7.71
C ALA A 188 -2.62 4.14 6.81
N VAL A 189 -1.80 4.18 5.75
CA VAL A 189 -1.77 5.31 4.80
C VAL A 189 -3.08 5.48 4.04
N SER A 190 -3.78 4.38 3.71
CA SER A 190 -5.06 4.42 3.01
C SER A 190 -6.20 4.93 3.88
N VAL A 191 -6.17 4.63 5.18
CA VAL A 191 -7.20 5.02 6.15
C VAL A 191 -6.97 6.43 6.71
N LEU A 192 -5.72 6.88 6.77
CA LEU A 192 -5.31 8.15 7.37
C LEU A 192 -6.08 9.36 6.80
N PRO A 193 -6.22 9.54 5.46
CA PRO A 193 -7.02 10.63 4.89
C PRO A 193 -8.49 10.59 5.31
N THR A 194 -9.08 9.39 5.41
CA THR A 194 -10.48 9.21 5.81
C THR A 194 -10.68 9.59 7.28
N ILE A 195 -9.77 9.19 8.17
CA ILE A 195 -9.81 9.59 9.57
C ILE A 195 -9.64 11.11 9.69
N PHE A 196 -8.71 11.68 8.94
CA PHE A 196 -8.43 13.11 8.98
C PHE A 196 -9.63 13.94 8.52
N THR A 197 -10.30 13.57 7.43
CA THR A 197 -11.52 14.27 6.96
C THR A 197 -12.65 14.18 7.97
N ASN A 198 -12.81 13.05 8.65
CA ASN A 198 -13.82 12.88 9.68
C ASN A 198 -13.52 13.72 10.95
N LEU A 199 -12.24 13.75 11.39
CA LEU A 199 -11.83 14.55 12.57
C LEU A 199 -11.89 16.05 12.30
N ALA A 200 -11.46 16.48 11.12
CA ALA A 200 -11.45 17.89 10.75
C ALA A 200 -12.82 18.45 10.40
N LYS A 201 -13.89 17.61 10.44
CA LYS A 201 -15.27 17.96 10.05
C LYS A 201 -15.31 18.71 8.71
N LEU A 202 -14.44 18.31 7.78
CA LEU A 202 -14.40 18.89 6.45
C LEU A 202 -15.65 18.44 5.67
N PRO A 203 -16.26 19.35 4.87
CA PRO A 203 -17.42 18.98 4.07
C PRO A 203 -17.12 17.82 3.14
N ALA A 204 -18.10 16.95 2.90
CA ALA A 204 -17.98 15.73 2.10
C ALA A 204 -17.49 15.97 0.65
N SER A 205 -17.55 17.20 0.18
CA SER A 205 -16.97 17.63 -1.10
C SER A 205 -15.44 17.58 -1.14
N VAL A 206 -14.79 17.58 0.04
CA VAL A 206 -13.34 17.51 0.23
C VAL A 206 -12.91 16.06 0.54
N HIS A 207 -13.52 15.08 -0.11
CA HIS A 207 -12.97 13.74 -0.13
C HIS A 207 -11.63 13.78 -0.88
N ILE A 208 -10.57 14.12 -0.14
CA ILE A 208 -9.21 13.85 -0.59
C ILE A 208 -9.12 12.33 -0.66
N GLY A 209 -9.40 11.79 -1.87
CA GLY A 209 -9.38 10.35 -2.08
C GLY A 209 -7.98 9.83 -1.76
N GLY A 210 -7.78 9.30 -0.54
CA GLY A 210 -6.50 8.74 -0.12
C GLY A 210 -5.97 7.72 -1.13
N THR A 211 -6.86 6.97 -1.74
CA THR A 211 -6.56 6.04 -2.83
C THR A 211 -6.05 6.74 -4.09
N SER A 212 -6.62 7.89 -4.48
CA SER A 212 -6.14 8.62 -5.66
C SER A 212 -4.75 9.23 -5.44
N LEU A 213 -4.43 9.65 -4.21
CA LEU A 213 -3.08 10.10 -3.85
C LEU A 213 -2.06 8.97 -3.95
N ILE A 214 -2.40 7.80 -3.42
CA ILE A 214 -1.53 6.62 -3.44
C ILE A 214 -1.29 6.17 -4.89
N ILE A 215 -2.33 6.18 -5.74
CA ILE A 215 -2.23 5.80 -7.16
C ILE A 215 -1.34 6.79 -7.95
N VAL A 216 -1.41 8.08 -7.66
CA VAL A 216 -0.61 9.11 -8.36
C VAL A 216 0.87 9.02 -7.99
N VAL A 217 1.18 8.59 -6.76
CA VAL A 217 2.56 8.53 -6.24
C VAL A 217 3.25 7.19 -6.57
N SER A 218 2.50 6.14 -6.89
CA SER A 218 3.00 4.81 -7.24
C SER A 218 3.39 4.69 -8.70
#